data_2ac43a1279465e76726510ff54849cbb
#
_entry.id   2ac43a1279465e76726510ff54849cbb
#
_cell.length_a   1.000
_cell.length_b   1.000
_cell.length_c   1.000
_cell.angle_alpha   90.00
_cell.angle_beta   90.00
_cell.angle_gamma   90.00
#
_symmetry.space_group_name_H-M   'P 1'
#
loop_
_entity.id
_entity.type
_entity.pdbx_description
1 polymer ?
#
loop_
_entity_poly.entity_id
_entity_poly.type
_entity_poly.pdbx_seq_one_letter_code
_entity_poly.pdbx_strand_id
1 'polypeptide(L)'
;LRETPAPGDTPPTPLGPGPSAPAPTATPSDPATPVPTGSPPASSAPSTGDLRGLLVSSGVWAGPQTPVIVTLSRPDGTPLDGSVSVVARVVGADEAVAGPDVPAVAILPEGAKRASFVATVTIPAAGWWRLDLLAADGTRGSIPIQALDPGTSTPIGGQAPAIDTPTLADVAGHVIAITTQPAPDLRFYAESTADARAAGKPYVIVIDSARFKVSPACGRAITMSRFLLDRWEPDVAFIHIEPFVYQVITEEPVLSGDLANPPLNEWAAAWGLGDAVWPATDMPWIFVVDGNGIVRAKYTGIVGSADVDLVLSLIQGRGVVGG
;
A
#
# COMPACT_ATOMS: atom_id res chain seq x y z
N LEU A 1 -1.53 -59.25 44.32
CA LEU A 1 -2.59 -59.68 43.39
C LEU A 1 -2.51 -58.84 42.13
N ARG A 2 -2.01 -59.47 41.03
CA ARG A 2 -1.99 -58.88 39.69
C ARG A 2 -3.30 -59.24 39.00
N GLU A 3 -4.05 -58.32 38.56
CA GLU A 3 -5.18 -58.52 37.65
C GLU A 3 -4.70 -58.76 36.23
N THR A 4 -5.19 -59.81 35.61
CA THR A 4 -4.95 -60.16 34.20
C THR A 4 -5.94 -59.38 33.32
N PRO A 5 -5.52 -58.75 32.21
CA PRO A 5 -6.47 -58.13 31.31
C PRO A 5 -7.20 -59.16 30.44
N ALA A 6 -8.48 -58.91 30.16
CA ALA A 6 -9.36 -59.66 29.28
C ALA A 6 -8.94 -59.62 27.82
N PRO A 7 -9.17 -60.70 27.04
CA PRO A 7 -8.87 -60.72 25.61
C PRO A 7 -10.05 -60.16 24.82
N GLY A 8 -9.80 -59.22 23.93
CA GLY A 8 -10.72 -58.88 22.85
C GLY A 8 -10.94 -57.40 22.52
N ASP A 9 -9.89 -56.68 22.15
CA ASP A 9 -10.08 -55.47 21.33
C ASP A 9 -9.02 -55.45 20.25
N THR A 10 -9.42 -55.87 19.07
CA THR A 10 -8.64 -55.71 17.82
C THR A 10 -8.77 -54.26 17.36
N PRO A 11 -7.68 -53.54 17.13
CA PRO A 11 -7.77 -52.21 16.58
C PRO A 11 -8.31 -52.23 15.15
N PRO A 12 -9.11 -51.23 14.73
CA PRO A 12 -9.65 -51.17 13.40
C PRO A 12 -8.51 -50.99 12.36
N THR A 13 -8.59 -51.79 11.30
CA THR A 13 -7.69 -51.72 10.15
C THR A 13 -7.76 -50.33 9.51
N PRO A 14 -6.63 -49.66 9.18
CA PRO A 14 -6.63 -48.42 8.46
C PRO A 14 -7.26 -48.59 7.07
N LEU A 15 -8.26 -47.80 6.76
CA LEU A 15 -8.80 -47.69 5.40
C LEU A 15 -7.67 -47.21 4.46
N GLY A 16 -7.37 -48.00 3.46
CA GLY A 16 -6.42 -47.64 2.42
C GLY A 16 -6.87 -46.39 1.66
N PRO A 17 -5.93 -45.66 1.02
CA PRO A 17 -6.23 -44.45 0.27
C PRO A 17 -7.22 -44.79 -0.85
N GLY A 18 -8.35 -44.06 -0.85
CA GLY A 18 -9.32 -44.11 -1.93
C GLY A 18 -8.70 -43.60 -3.25
N PRO A 19 -9.30 -43.96 -4.39
CA PRO A 19 -8.76 -43.55 -5.70
C PRO A 19 -8.72 -42.03 -5.78
N SER A 20 -7.51 -41.49 -6.05
CA SER A 20 -7.27 -40.10 -6.30
C SER A 20 -8.11 -39.61 -7.49
N ALA A 21 -8.90 -38.59 -7.31
CA ALA A 21 -9.55 -37.88 -8.40
C ALA A 21 -8.46 -37.35 -9.38
N PRO A 22 -8.72 -37.39 -10.69
CA PRO A 22 -7.77 -36.81 -11.65
C PRO A 22 -7.59 -35.31 -11.37
N ALA A 23 -6.35 -34.88 -11.33
CA ALA A 23 -6.00 -33.47 -11.18
C ALA A 23 -6.65 -32.66 -12.32
N PRO A 24 -7.20 -31.46 -12.06
CA PRO A 24 -7.69 -30.62 -13.12
C PRO A 24 -6.53 -30.30 -14.06
N THR A 25 -6.73 -30.58 -15.34
CA THR A 25 -5.80 -30.21 -16.42
C THR A 25 -5.67 -28.70 -16.41
N ALA A 26 -4.49 -28.20 -16.08
CA ALA A 26 -4.19 -26.79 -16.17
C ALA A 26 -4.40 -26.32 -17.61
N THR A 27 -5.37 -25.45 -17.83
CA THR A 27 -5.51 -24.71 -19.07
C THR A 27 -4.23 -23.86 -19.22
N PRO A 28 -3.55 -23.85 -20.37
CA PRO A 28 -2.39 -22.99 -20.55
C PRO A 28 -2.86 -21.54 -20.30
N SER A 29 -2.22 -20.88 -19.32
CA SER A 29 -2.41 -19.46 -19.07
C SER A 29 -2.04 -18.72 -20.35
N ASP A 30 -2.92 -17.85 -20.82
CA ASP A 30 -2.58 -16.87 -21.85
C ASP A 30 -1.31 -16.13 -21.44
N PRO A 31 -0.43 -15.85 -22.41
CA PRO A 31 0.79 -15.09 -22.12
C PRO A 31 0.37 -13.75 -21.49
N ALA A 32 1.03 -13.40 -20.38
CA ALA A 32 0.85 -12.16 -19.66
C ALA A 32 0.72 -10.99 -20.65
N THR A 33 -0.33 -10.23 -20.54
CA THR A 33 -0.57 -9.02 -21.34
C THR A 33 0.67 -8.14 -21.21
N PRO A 34 1.38 -7.79 -22.29
CA PRO A 34 2.59 -7.01 -22.19
C PRO A 34 2.24 -5.67 -21.53
N VAL A 35 3.00 -5.31 -20.50
CA VAL A 35 2.99 -3.95 -19.95
C VAL A 35 3.15 -3.00 -21.13
N PRO A 36 2.24 -2.06 -21.37
CA PRO A 36 2.34 -1.18 -22.53
C PRO A 36 3.64 -0.39 -22.43
N THR A 37 4.61 -0.73 -23.27
CA THR A 37 5.87 -0.01 -23.46
C THR A 37 5.63 1.25 -24.30
N GLY A 38 4.59 2.00 -23.99
CA GLY A 38 4.34 3.29 -24.61
C GLY A 38 5.38 4.31 -24.11
N SER A 39 5.97 5.05 -25.03
CA SER A 39 6.74 6.24 -24.66
C SER A 39 5.79 7.24 -23.95
N PRO A 40 6.29 8.00 -22.96
CA PRO A 40 5.48 9.04 -22.36
C PRO A 40 4.92 9.97 -23.45
N PRO A 41 3.68 10.47 -23.27
CA PRO A 41 3.12 11.46 -24.19
C PRO A 41 4.10 12.63 -24.32
N ALA A 42 4.32 13.09 -25.54
CA ALA A 42 5.25 14.19 -25.80
C ALA A 42 4.86 15.36 -24.90
N SER A 43 5.73 15.69 -23.92
CA SER A 43 5.57 16.88 -23.11
C SER A 43 5.64 18.06 -24.07
N SER A 44 4.56 18.83 -24.22
CA SER A 44 4.64 20.14 -24.85
C SER A 44 5.68 20.93 -24.08
N ALA A 45 6.68 21.46 -24.78
CA ALA A 45 7.70 22.30 -24.15
C ALA A 45 6.98 23.41 -23.35
N PRO A 46 7.36 23.66 -22.09
CA PRO A 46 6.68 24.65 -21.27
C PRO A 46 6.73 26.00 -21.98
N SER A 47 5.56 26.61 -22.24
CA SER A 47 5.47 27.96 -22.68
C SER A 47 5.86 28.92 -21.55
N THR A 48 6.36 30.10 -21.89
CA THR A 48 6.68 31.13 -20.90
C THR A 48 5.40 31.54 -20.17
N GLY A 49 5.34 31.25 -18.86
CA GLY A 49 4.17 31.52 -18.02
C GLY A 49 3.53 30.24 -17.42
N ASP A 50 3.93 29.06 -17.88
CA ASP A 50 3.34 27.81 -17.43
C ASP A 50 3.80 27.41 -16.02
N LEU A 51 2.93 26.69 -15.28
CA LEU A 51 3.31 26.05 -14.04
C LEU A 51 4.30 24.92 -14.31
N ARG A 52 5.33 24.84 -13.48
CA ARG A 52 6.23 23.68 -13.42
C ARG A 52 5.80 22.76 -12.31
N GLY A 53 5.49 21.54 -12.65
CA GLY A 53 5.11 20.50 -11.69
C GLY A 53 6.20 19.46 -11.54
N LEU A 54 6.40 18.97 -10.31
CA LEU A 54 7.21 17.81 -9.99
C LEU A 54 6.33 16.79 -9.29
N LEU A 55 6.29 15.59 -9.84
CA LEU A 55 5.61 14.46 -9.21
C LEU A 55 6.35 14.05 -7.94
N VAL A 56 5.63 14.00 -6.81
CA VAL A 56 6.13 13.56 -5.50
C VAL A 56 5.74 12.11 -5.23
N SER A 57 4.56 11.69 -5.70
CA SER A 57 4.06 10.32 -5.49
C SER A 57 5.10 9.27 -5.86
N SER A 58 5.45 8.38 -4.92
CA SER A 58 6.32 7.21 -5.15
C SER A 58 5.67 6.15 -6.05
N GLY A 59 4.33 6.15 -6.15
CA GLY A 59 3.56 5.27 -7.01
C GLY A 59 2.19 5.87 -7.31
N VAL A 60 1.78 5.79 -8.57
CA VAL A 60 0.44 6.17 -9.01
C VAL A 60 -0.24 4.92 -9.52
N TRP A 61 -1.47 4.65 -9.11
CA TRP A 61 -2.18 3.41 -9.42
C TRP A 61 -3.37 3.68 -10.36
N ALA A 62 -3.62 2.77 -11.27
CA ALA A 62 -4.89 2.78 -11.98
C ALA A 62 -6.03 2.50 -10.99
N GLY A 63 -7.13 3.23 -11.12
CA GLY A 63 -8.29 3.10 -10.24
C GLY A 63 -9.01 4.42 -10.00
N PRO A 64 -10.15 4.36 -9.31
CA PRO A 64 -10.86 5.53 -8.84
C PRO A 64 -10.14 6.12 -7.60
N GLN A 65 -10.27 7.41 -7.39
CA GLN A 65 -9.81 8.11 -6.17
C GLN A 65 -8.30 7.98 -5.88
N THR A 66 -7.46 7.83 -6.91
CA THR A 66 -6.01 7.74 -6.76
C THR A 66 -5.41 9.10 -6.37
N PRO A 67 -4.70 9.21 -5.22
CA PRO A 67 -4.01 10.43 -4.87
C PRO A 67 -2.76 10.61 -5.73
N VAL A 68 -2.68 11.74 -6.42
CA VAL A 68 -1.48 12.19 -7.13
C VAL A 68 -0.95 13.42 -6.44
N ILE A 69 0.28 13.33 -5.94
CA ILE A 69 0.94 14.35 -5.15
C ILE A 69 1.97 15.07 -6.02
N VAL A 70 1.86 16.38 -6.10
CA VAL A 70 2.78 17.22 -6.89
C VAL A 70 3.23 18.43 -6.09
N THR A 71 4.44 18.93 -6.37
CA THR A 71 4.83 20.27 -5.98
C THR A 71 4.80 21.17 -7.22
N LEU A 72 4.36 22.41 -7.03
CA LEU A 72 4.19 23.37 -8.12
C LEU A 72 5.07 24.60 -7.92
N SER A 73 5.60 25.11 -9.01
CA SER A 73 6.37 26.36 -9.03
C SER A 73 6.07 27.16 -10.29
N ARG A 74 6.35 28.45 -10.23
CA ARG A 74 6.33 29.34 -11.38
C ARG A 74 7.58 29.12 -12.25
N PRO A 75 7.62 29.64 -13.48
CA PRO A 75 8.78 29.46 -14.37
C PRO A 75 10.10 29.99 -13.81
N ASP A 76 10.07 30.98 -12.94
CA ASP A 76 11.24 31.51 -12.22
C ASP A 76 11.72 30.64 -11.05
N GLY A 77 11.04 29.52 -10.78
CA GLY A 77 11.34 28.61 -9.68
C GLY A 77 10.67 28.97 -8.36
N THR A 78 9.94 30.09 -8.27
CA THR A 78 9.19 30.46 -7.07
C THR A 78 8.09 29.40 -6.80
N PRO A 79 8.02 28.79 -5.60
CA PRO A 79 6.95 27.87 -5.26
C PRO A 79 5.58 28.52 -5.42
N LEU A 80 4.60 27.75 -5.93
CA LEU A 80 3.22 28.21 -5.95
C LEU A 80 2.71 28.28 -4.51
N ASP A 81 2.09 29.42 -4.17
CA ASP A 81 1.48 29.62 -2.86
C ASP A 81 0.31 28.63 -2.68
N GLY A 82 0.24 27.98 -1.53
CA GLY A 82 -0.83 27.03 -1.21
C GLY A 82 -2.23 27.64 -1.15
N SER A 83 -2.35 28.98 -1.02
CA SER A 83 -3.62 29.69 -1.09
C SER A 83 -4.18 29.81 -2.52
N VAL A 84 -3.36 29.53 -3.55
CA VAL A 84 -3.81 29.54 -4.94
C VAL A 84 -4.56 28.24 -5.23
N SER A 85 -5.84 28.34 -5.56
CA SER A 85 -6.64 27.19 -5.98
C SER A 85 -6.10 26.60 -7.28
N VAL A 86 -5.95 25.28 -7.30
CA VAL A 86 -5.50 24.49 -8.46
C VAL A 86 -6.52 23.41 -8.76
N VAL A 87 -6.83 23.25 -10.04
CA VAL A 87 -7.68 22.16 -10.54
C VAL A 87 -6.79 21.21 -11.35
N ALA A 88 -7.00 19.92 -11.14
CA ALA A 88 -6.29 18.84 -11.83
C ALA A 88 -7.23 18.05 -12.73
N ARG A 89 -6.73 17.62 -13.89
CA ARG A 89 -7.43 16.81 -14.89
C ARG A 89 -6.51 15.71 -15.41
N VAL A 90 -7.02 14.50 -15.53
CA VAL A 90 -6.28 13.38 -16.15
C VAL A 90 -6.66 13.28 -17.61
N VAL A 91 -5.64 13.18 -18.47
CA VAL A 91 -5.79 13.14 -19.93
C VAL A 91 -4.98 11.96 -20.48
N GLY A 92 -5.60 11.19 -21.37
CA GLY A 92 -4.97 10.10 -22.10
C GLY A 92 -4.07 10.55 -23.24
N ALA A 93 -3.35 9.62 -23.83
CA ALA A 93 -2.48 9.89 -24.99
C ALA A 93 -3.25 10.33 -26.24
N ASP A 94 -4.54 10.01 -26.32
CA ASP A 94 -5.48 10.40 -27.37
C ASP A 94 -6.18 11.76 -27.09
N GLU A 95 -5.70 12.52 -26.09
CA GLU A 95 -6.32 13.76 -25.57
C GLU A 95 -7.72 13.55 -24.95
N ALA A 96 -8.15 12.30 -24.74
CA ALA A 96 -9.40 12.01 -24.05
C ALA A 96 -9.27 12.31 -22.56
N VAL A 97 -10.25 13.00 -21.99
CA VAL A 97 -10.32 13.31 -20.56
C VAL A 97 -10.83 12.09 -19.81
N ALA A 98 -10.08 11.64 -18.81
CA ALA A 98 -10.36 10.42 -18.05
C ALA A 98 -11.28 10.60 -16.83
N GLY A 99 -11.85 11.76 -16.64
CA GLY A 99 -12.74 12.04 -15.49
C GLY A 99 -13.03 13.52 -15.34
N PRO A 100 -13.76 13.88 -14.29
CA PRO A 100 -14.03 15.29 -14.01
C PRO A 100 -12.77 16.03 -13.56
N ASP A 101 -12.79 17.34 -13.68
CA ASP A 101 -11.82 18.21 -13.04
C ASP A 101 -11.98 18.09 -11.52
N VAL A 102 -10.88 17.93 -10.80
CA VAL A 102 -10.86 17.81 -9.35
C VAL A 102 -9.97 18.90 -8.72
N PRO A 103 -10.34 19.40 -7.53
CA PRO A 103 -9.45 20.31 -6.81
C PRO A 103 -8.17 19.58 -6.38
N ALA A 104 -7.02 20.23 -6.55
CA ALA A 104 -5.78 19.80 -5.94
C ALA A 104 -5.64 20.51 -4.58
N VAL A 105 -5.79 19.77 -3.51
CA VAL A 105 -5.74 20.29 -2.14
C VAL A 105 -4.30 20.62 -1.78
N ALA A 106 -4.03 21.87 -1.42
CA ALA A 106 -2.72 22.29 -0.97
C ALA A 106 -2.50 21.89 0.50
N ILE A 107 -1.40 21.21 0.76
CA ILE A 107 -0.97 20.83 2.11
C ILE A 107 0.41 21.41 2.36
N LEU A 108 0.52 22.17 3.45
CA LEU A 108 1.79 22.71 3.95
C LEU A 108 2.10 22.03 5.29
N PRO A 109 2.90 20.95 5.29
CA PRO A 109 3.30 20.31 6.52
C PRO A 109 4.05 21.26 7.44
N GLU A 110 3.96 21.06 8.75
CA GLU A 110 4.68 21.86 9.73
C GLU A 110 6.19 21.89 9.44
N GLY A 111 6.77 23.09 9.38
CA GLY A 111 8.18 23.32 9.06
C GLY A 111 8.51 23.24 7.57
N ALA A 112 7.58 22.87 6.70
CA ALA A 112 7.80 22.89 5.25
C ALA A 112 7.78 24.32 4.70
N LYS A 113 8.65 24.56 3.70
CA LYS A 113 8.75 25.88 3.05
C LYS A 113 7.91 26.01 1.78
N ARG A 114 7.29 24.92 1.33
CA ARG A 114 6.45 24.90 0.12
C ARG A 114 5.30 23.92 0.32
N ALA A 115 4.16 24.26 -0.23
CA ALA A 115 3.01 23.37 -0.23
C ALA A 115 3.20 22.23 -1.25
N SER A 116 2.64 21.07 -0.93
CA SER A 116 2.35 20.00 -1.88
C SER A 116 0.87 20.05 -2.24
N PHE A 117 0.54 19.71 -3.47
CA PHE A 117 -0.83 19.67 -3.95
C PHE A 117 -1.24 18.22 -4.17
N VAL A 118 -2.32 17.80 -3.56
CA VAL A 118 -2.85 16.42 -3.65
C VAL A 118 -4.15 16.45 -4.45
N ALA A 119 -4.13 15.85 -5.63
CA ALA A 119 -5.32 15.66 -6.46
C ALA A 119 -5.78 14.21 -6.36
N THR A 120 -7.03 13.98 -5.95
CA THR A 120 -7.64 12.64 -5.93
C THR A 120 -8.37 12.41 -7.25
N VAL A 121 -7.72 11.69 -8.15
CA VAL A 121 -8.16 11.55 -9.56
C VAL A 121 -8.63 10.13 -9.87
N THR A 122 -9.36 9.96 -10.98
CA THR A 122 -9.64 8.65 -11.58
C THR A 122 -8.65 8.40 -12.72
N ILE A 123 -7.98 7.26 -12.68
CA ILE A 123 -7.08 6.78 -13.74
C ILE A 123 -7.62 5.42 -14.22
N PRO A 124 -8.21 5.36 -15.43
CA PRO A 124 -8.99 4.18 -15.86
C PRO A 124 -8.18 2.89 -16.03
N ALA A 125 -6.90 3.00 -16.41
CA ALA A 125 -6.06 1.85 -16.70
C ALA A 125 -4.58 2.13 -16.39
N ALA A 126 -3.80 1.07 -16.24
CA ALA A 126 -2.34 1.15 -16.17
C ALA A 126 -1.77 1.72 -17.48
N GLY A 127 -0.63 2.40 -17.38
CA GLY A 127 0.03 3.03 -18.53
C GLY A 127 0.33 4.51 -18.32
N TRP A 128 0.65 5.18 -19.43
CA TRP A 128 1.00 6.60 -19.40
C TRP A 128 -0.23 7.49 -19.54
N TRP A 129 -0.30 8.49 -18.67
CA TRP A 129 -1.30 9.54 -18.60
C TRP A 129 -0.63 10.88 -18.42
N ARG A 130 -1.38 11.97 -18.62
CA ARG A 130 -0.97 13.34 -18.33
C ARG A 130 -1.88 13.93 -17.27
N LEU A 131 -1.29 14.56 -16.26
CA LEU A 131 -2.00 15.36 -15.28
C LEU A 131 -1.91 16.82 -15.70
N ASP A 132 -2.99 17.38 -16.21
CA ASP A 132 -3.10 18.81 -16.51
C ASP A 132 -3.52 19.58 -15.27
N LEU A 133 -2.90 20.71 -15.02
CA LEU A 133 -3.07 21.55 -13.85
C LEU A 133 -3.42 22.96 -14.28
N LEU A 134 -4.46 23.53 -13.69
CA LEU A 134 -4.91 24.89 -13.93
C LEU A 134 -5.01 25.64 -12.60
N ALA A 135 -4.21 26.66 -12.42
CA ALA A 135 -4.31 27.55 -11.26
C ALA A 135 -5.35 28.65 -11.49
N ALA A 136 -5.89 29.20 -10.41
CA ALA A 136 -6.93 30.24 -10.45
C ALA A 136 -6.47 31.53 -11.14
N ASP A 137 -5.17 31.80 -11.19
CA ASP A 137 -4.59 32.92 -11.90
C ASP A 137 -4.46 32.69 -13.42
N GLY A 138 -4.94 31.55 -13.93
CA GLY A 138 -4.92 31.17 -15.33
C GLY A 138 -3.64 30.49 -15.80
N THR A 139 -2.62 30.35 -14.94
CA THR A 139 -1.40 29.61 -15.29
C THR A 139 -1.68 28.12 -15.37
N ARG A 140 -1.01 27.44 -16.30
CA ARG A 140 -1.22 26.02 -16.61
C ARG A 140 0.09 25.25 -16.56
N GLY A 141 -0.01 23.97 -16.22
CA GLY A 141 1.09 23.04 -16.28
C GLY A 141 0.60 21.64 -16.60
N SER A 142 1.50 20.79 -17.01
CA SER A 142 1.19 19.37 -17.20
C SER A 142 2.35 18.49 -16.78
N ILE A 143 2.04 17.32 -16.25
CA ILE A 143 3.00 16.37 -15.71
C ILE A 143 2.67 14.98 -16.28
N PRO A 144 3.63 14.27 -16.90
CA PRO A 144 3.42 12.87 -17.25
C PRO A 144 3.36 12.04 -15.98
N ILE A 145 2.38 11.13 -15.93
CA ILE A 145 2.22 10.16 -14.85
C ILE A 145 2.15 8.75 -15.44
N GLN A 146 2.84 7.82 -14.82
CA GLN A 146 2.74 6.41 -15.16
C GLN A 146 1.90 5.72 -14.11
N ALA A 147 0.74 5.19 -14.49
CA ALA A 147 -0.12 4.43 -13.61
C ALA A 147 0.26 2.96 -13.63
N LEU A 148 0.36 2.39 -12.43
CA LEU A 148 0.65 0.97 -12.21
C LEU A 148 -0.65 0.16 -12.25
N ASP A 149 -0.54 -1.10 -12.68
CA ASP A 149 -1.63 -2.06 -12.60
C ASP A 149 -1.83 -2.46 -11.13
N PRO A 150 -3.04 -2.34 -10.57
CA PRO A 150 -3.28 -2.74 -9.18
C PRO A 150 -3.24 -4.25 -8.96
N GLY A 151 -3.31 -5.09 -10.00
CA GLY A 151 -3.49 -6.54 -9.87
C GLY A 151 -4.70 -6.87 -9.00
N THR A 152 -4.58 -7.88 -8.14
CA THR A 152 -5.60 -8.26 -7.15
C THR A 152 -5.47 -7.51 -5.83
N SER A 153 -4.42 -6.69 -5.64
CA SER A 153 -4.22 -5.95 -4.39
C SER A 153 -5.37 -5.00 -4.11
N THR A 154 -5.77 -4.90 -2.83
CA THR A 154 -6.91 -4.08 -2.40
C THR A 154 -6.89 -2.71 -3.07
N PRO A 155 -7.95 -2.33 -3.81
CA PRO A 155 -7.95 -1.10 -4.61
C PRO A 155 -8.07 0.15 -3.75
N ILE A 156 -7.50 1.25 -4.22
CA ILE A 156 -7.74 2.59 -3.65
C ILE A 156 -9.22 2.93 -3.87
N GLY A 157 -9.87 3.49 -2.85
CA GLY A 157 -11.31 3.72 -2.82
C GLY A 157 -12.13 2.49 -2.43
N GLY A 158 -11.51 1.32 -2.33
CA GLY A 158 -12.15 0.09 -1.85
C GLY A 158 -12.14 -0.03 -0.33
N GLN A 159 -12.97 -0.94 0.17
CA GLN A 159 -13.01 -1.29 1.58
C GLN A 159 -11.77 -2.11 1.94
N ALA A 160 -11.09 -1.76 3.02
CA ALA A 160 -10.01 -2.56 3.57
C ALA A 160 -10.51 -3.95 4.02
N PRO A 161 -9.68 -5.01 3.92
CA PRO A 161 -10.07 -6.35 4.35
C PRO A 161 -10.57 -6.38 5.79
N ALA A 162 -11.65 -7.15 6.02
CA ALA A 162 -12.24 -7.32 7.34
C ALA A 162 -11.49 -8.37 8.20
N ILE A 163 -10.21 -8.58 7.94
CA ILE A 163 -9.39 -9.48 8.71
C ILE A 163 -8.84 -8.76 9.94
N ASP A 164 -8.81 -9.47 11.07
CA ASP A 164 -8.24 -8.97 12.29
C ASP A 164 -6.76 -9.36 12.40
N THR A 165 -5.90 -8.37 12.65
CA THR A 165 -4.46 -8.59 12.78
C THR A 165 -4.08 -8.92 14.21
N PRO A 166 -3.08 -9.79 14.43
CA PRO A 166 -2.67 -10.15 15.77
C PRO A 166 -2.01 -8.99 16.51
N THR A 167 -2.27 -8.91 17.79
CA THR A 167 -1.66 -7.96 18.73
C THR A 167 -0.66 -8.65 19.66
N LEU A 168 0.11 -7.87 20.40
CA LEU A 168 0.99 -8.37 21.44
C LEU A 168 0.22 -9.13 22.54
N ALA A 169 -1.03 -8.74 22.81
CA ALA A 169 -1.89 -9.40 23.78
C ALA A 169 -2.30 -10.82 23.34
N ASP A 170 -2.57 -11.01 22.05
CA ASP A 170 -2.99 -12.32 21.50
C ASP A 170 -1.88 -13.37 21.60
N VAL A 171 -0.63 -12.93 21.64
CA VAL A 171 0.53 -13.80 21.77
C VAL A 171 1.15 -13.78 23.18
N ALA A 172 0.40 -13.30 24.19
CA ALA A 172 0.83 -13.21 25.59
C ALA A 172 2.21 -12.54 25.76
N GLY A 173 2.52 -11.56 24.92
CA GLY A 173 3.79 -10.85 24.94
C GLY A 173 4.92 -11.49 24.14
N HIS A 174 4.73 -12.67 23.56
CA HIS A 174 5.72 -13.37 22.73
C HIS A 174 5.76 -12.80 21.31
N VAL A 175 6.26 -11.59 21.16
CA VAL A 175 6.22 -10.81 19.92
C VAL A 175 6.84 -11.52 18.72
N ILE A 176 7.81 -12.44 18.92
CA ILE A 176 8.42 -13.25 17.88
C ILE A 176 7.41 -14.16 17.13
N ALA A 177 6.24 -14.40 17.73
CA ALA A 177 5.18 -15.18 17.08
C ALA A 177 4.46 -14.39 15.98
N ILE A 178 4.59 -13.05 15.94
CA ILE A 178 3.89 -12.17 15.00
C ILE A 178 4.82 -11.25 14.20
N THR A 179 6.12 -11.28 14.48
CA THR A 179 7.11 -10.51 13.69
C THR A 179 8.49 -11.15 13.73
N THR A 180 9.23 -10.96 12.66
CA THR A 180 10.64 -11.37 12.55
C THR A 180 11.62 -10.22 12.80
N GLN A 181 11.14 -9.07 13.27
CA GLN A 181 11.96 -7.92 13.61
C GLN A 181 12.87 -8.22 14.81
N PRO A 182 14.20 -8.02 14.70
CA PRO A 182 15.12 -8.29 15.84
C PRO A 182 14.88 -7.39 17.06
N ALA A 183 14.41 -6.16 16.82
CA ALA A 183 14.08 -5.18 17.86
C ALA A 183 12.80 -4.45 17.47
N PRO A 184 11.63 -5.10 17.63
CA PRO A 184 10.36 -4.53 17.21
C PRO A 184 9.98 -3.34 18.07
N ASP A 185 9.41 -2.32 17.42
CA ASP A 185 8.67 -1.29 18.14
C ASP A 185 7.29 -1.85 18.48
N LEU A 186 7.02 -2.07 19.75
CA LEU A 186 5.81 -2.75 20.22
C LEU A 186 4.52 -1.98 19.93
N ARG A 187 4.61 -0.68 19.62
CA ARG A 187 3.47 0.15 19.26
C ARG A 187 2.79 -0.33 17.95
N PHE A 188 3.54 -0.96 17.05
CA PHE A 188 2.98 -1.56 15.83
C PHE A 188 2.09 -2.78 16.07
N TYR A 189 2.07 -3.29 17.31
CA TYR A 189 1.33 -4.49 17.72
C TYR A 189 0.42 -4.20 18.91
N ALA A 190 0.19 -2.91 19.22
CA ALA A 190 -0.64 -2.50 20.33
C ALA A 190 -2.14 -2.53 20.01
N GLU A 191 -2.49 -2.25 18.76
CA GLU A 191 -3.86 -2.23 18.24
C GLU A 191 -3.97 -3.16 17.02
N SER A 192 -5.11 -3.84 16.88
CA SER A 192 -5.44 -4.62 15.69
C SER A 192 -6.16 -3.75 14.63
N THR A 193 -6.31 -4.29 13.42
CA THR A 193 -7.17 -3.66 12.40
C THR A 193 -8.63 -3.61 12.83
N ALA A 194 -9.10 -4.58 13.64
CA ALA A 194 -10.45 -4.56 14.19
C ALA A 194 -10.63 -3.44 15.22
N ASP A 195 -9.64 -3.24 16.13
CA ASP A 195 -9.66 -2.16 17.11
C ASP A 195 -9.70 -0.79 16.43
N ALA A 196 -8.82 -0.57 15.46
CA ALA A 196 -8.78 0.69 14.71
C ALA A 196 -10.12 0.99 14.00
N ARG A 197 -10.71 -0.03 13.35
CA ARG A 197 -12.02 0.12 12.69
C ARG A 197 -13.13 0.39 13.70
N ALA A 198 -13.16 -0.32 14.82
CA ALA A 198 -14.17 -0.13 15.85
C ALA A 198 -14.11 1.29 16.46
N ALA A 199 -12.90 1.85 16.56
CA ALA A 199 -12.68 3.21 17.03
C ALA A 199 -12.92 4.28 15.96
N GLY A 200 -13.16 3.91 14.69
CA GLY A 200 -13.22 4.87 13.58
C GLY A 200 -11.87 5.59 13.35
N LYS A 201 -10.79 4.98 13.74
CA LYS A 201 -9.43 5.53 13.70
C LYS A 201 -8.77 5.20 12.35
N PRO A 202 -8.20 6.17 11.64
CA PRO A 202 -7.37 5.86 10.48
C PRO A 202 -6.18 5.01 10.88
N TYR A 203 -5.72 4.17 9.94
CA TYR A 203 -4.56 3.32 10.22
C TYR A 203 -3.68 3.10 8.98
N VAL A 204 -2.42 2.82 9.23
CA VAL A 204 -1.42 2.46 8.24
C VAL A 204 -1.04 1.00 8.43
N ILE A 205 -1.24 0.18 7.40
CA ILE A 205 -0.75 -1.19 7.36
C ILE A 205 0.62 -1.21 6.69
N VAL A 206 1.60 -1.82 7.36
CA VAL A 206 2.94 -2.05 6.83
C VAL A 206 3.16 -3.55 6.73
N ILE A 207 3.18 -4.07 5.50
CA ILE A 207 3.42 -5.48 5.21
C ILE A 207 4.87 -5.60 4.75
N ASP A 208 5.73 -6.07 5.64
CA ASP A 208 7.19 -6.10 5.43
C ASP A 208 7.81 -7.23 6.25
N SER A 209 8.95 -7.76 5.81
CA SER A 209 9.72 -8.73 6.56
C SER A 209 11.16 -8.24 6.79
N ALA A 210 11.57 -8.20 8.05
CA ALA A 210 12.93 -7.82 8.39
C ALA A 210 13.94 -8.97 8.18
N ARG A 211 13.50 -10.21 8.39
CA ARG A 211 14.35 -11.41 8.30
C ARG A 211 14.32 -12.03 6.91
N PHE A 212 13.15 -12.25 6.37
CA PHE A 212 12.97 -12.91 5.08
C PHE A 212 12.96 -11.87 3.95
N LYS A 213 14.15 -11.35 3.64
CA LYS A 213 14.34 -10.25 2.68
C LYS A 213 14.21 -10.76 1.25
N VAL A 214 13.03 -10.70 0.69
CA VAL A 214 12.75 -11.07 -0.70
C VAL A 214 13.06 -9.92 -1.68
N SER A 215 13.24 -8.69 -1.18
CA SER A 215 13.64 -7.54 -1.98
C SER A 215 14.61 -6.62 -1.22
N PRO A 216 15.36 -5.75 -1.92
CA PRO A 216 16.24 -4.76 -1.28
C PRO A 216 15.50 -3.69 -0.46
N ALA A 217 14.18 -3.54 -0.66
CA ALA A 217 13.35 -2.59 0.06
C ALA A 217 12.86 -3.13 1.41
N CYS A 218 12.92 -4.47 1.64
CA CYS A 218 12.50 -5.10 2.90
C CYS A 218 13.26 -4.53 4.10
N GLY A 219 12.54 -4.28 5.19
CA GLY A 219 13.01 -3.65 6.42
C GLY A 219 13.07 -2.12 6.36
N ARG A 220 12.93 -1.50 5.17
CA ARG A 220 12.92 -0.03 5.03
C ARG A 220 11.56 0.56 5.33
N ALA A 221 10.49 -0.11 4.94
CA ALA A 221 9.14 0.37 5.15
C ALA A 221 8.83 0.51 6.65
N ILE A 222 9.18 -0.48 7.47
CA ILE A 222 8.96 -0.40 8.91
C ILE A 222 9.83 0.70 9.57
N THR A 223 11.06 0.90 9.09
CA THR A 223 11.93 1.97 9.60
C THR A 223 11.35 3.35 9.29
N MET A 224 10.86 3.55 8.08
CA MET A 224 10.20 4.78 7.67
C MET A 224 8.89 4.99 8.46
N SER A 225 8.12 3.93 8.66
CA SER A 225 6.84 4.00 9.37
C SER A 225 6.99 4.34 10.87
N ARG A 226 8.10 4.00 11.53
CA ARG A 226 8.41 4.49 12.89
C ARG A 226 8.42 6.01 12.95
N PHE A 227 9.01 6.65 11.96
CA PHE A 227 9.08 8.10 11.87
C PHE A 227 7.68 8.75 11.81
N LEU A 228 6.79 8.10 11.05
CA LEU A 228 5.41 8.53 10.92
C LEU A 228 4.60 8.21 12.19
N LEU A 229 4.83 7.07 12.80
CA LEU A 229 4.20 6.68 14.05
C LEU A 229 4.48 7.70 15.14
N ASP A 230 5.74 8.14 15.33
CA ASP A 230 6.11 9.17 16.29
C ASP A 230 5.38 10.52 16.07
N ARG A 231 5.05 10.81 14.81
CA ARG A 231 4.36 12.05 14.42
C ARG A 231 2.84 11.98 14.55
N TRP A 232 2.25 10.81 14.26
CA TRP A 232 0.81 10.65 14.08
C TRP A 232 0.10 9.98 15.25
N GLU A 233 0.84 9.38 16.19
CA GLU A 233 0.27 8.85 17.41
C GLU A 233 -0.28 10.01 18.27
N PRO A 234 -1.45 9.88 18.93
CA PRO A 234 -2.34 8.70 18.96
C PRO A 234 -3.43 8.68 17.89
N ASP A 235 -3.44 9.62 16.94
CA ASP A 235 -4.57 9.85 16.02
C ASP A 235 -4.65 8.83 14.88
N VAL A 236 -3.54 8.17 14.57
CA VAL A 236 -3.44 7.14 13.52
C VAL A 236 -2.82 5.89 14.12
N ALA A 237 -3.42 4.73 13.89
CA ALA A 237 -2.81 3.44 14.25
C ALA A 237 -1.79 3.02 13.17
N PHE A 238 -0.66 2.47 13.60
CA PHE A 238 0.33 1.87 12.71
C PHE A 238 0.42 0.39 13.04
N ILE A 239 0.14 -0.46 12.08
CA ILE A 239 0.03 -1.90 12.25
C ILE A 239 1.00 -2.59 11.30
N HIS A 240 1.90 -3.40 11.84
CA HIS A 240 2.82 -4.20 11.04
C HIS A 240 2.31 -5.63 10.87
N ILE A 241 2.40 -6.14 9.65
CA ILE A 241 2.12 -7.52 9.30
C ILE A 241 3.42 -8.15 8.78
N GLU A 242 3.91 -9.19 9.45
CA GLU A 242 4.89 -10.10 8.87
C GLU A 242 4.21 -10.91 7.77
N PRO A 243 4.64 -10.81 6.50
CA PRO A 243 3.83 -11.35 5.40
C PRO A 243 3.86 -12.88 5.27
N PHE A 244 4.94 -13.52 5.71
CA PHE A 244 5.19 -14.91 5.36
C PHE A 244 4.81 -15.88 6.48
N VAL A 245 4.42 -17.09 6.08
CA VAL A 245 4.24 -18.20 7.04
C VAL A 245 5.60 -18.66 7.54
N TYR A 246 5.80 -18.65 8.85
CA TYR A 246 7.01 -19.12 9.50
C TYR A 246 6.68 -19.86 10.80
N GLN A 247 7.67 -20.58 11.33
CA GLN A 247 7.61 -21.25 12.62
C GLN A 247 8.73 -20.70 13.51
N VAL A 248 8.50 -20.67 14.80
CA VAL A 248 9.55 -20.33 15.76
C VAL A 248 10.16 -21.63 16.28
N ILE A 249 11.42 -21.88 15.93
CA ILE A 249 12.18 -23.07 16.33
C ILE A 249 13.36 -22.60 17.17
N THR A 250 13.39 -22.99 18.46
CA THR A 250 14.46 -22.59 19.40
C THR A 250 14.68 -21.08 19.41
N GLU A 251 13.59 -20.30 19.52
CA GLU A 251 13.58 -18.84 19.52
C GLU A 251 14.02 -18.18 18.21
N GLU A 252 14.09 -18.94 17.11
CA GLU A 252 14.48 -18.44 15.78
C GLU A 252 13.32 -18.58 14.79
N PRO A 253 12.94 -17.52 14.07
CA PRO A 253 11.95 -17.61 12.99
C PRO A 253 12.53 -18.38 11.80
N VAL A 254 11.83 -19.42 11.36
CA VAL A 254 12.20 -20.27 10.21
C VAL A 254 11.06 -20.23 9.20
N LEU A 255 11.35 -19.80 7.98
CA LEU A 255 10.38 -19.72 6.89
C LEU A 255 9.77 -21.11 6.59
N SER A 256 8.46 -21.16 6.45
CA SER A 256 7.74 -22.36 6.03
C SER A 256 7.71 -22.43 4.51
N GLY A 257 8.76 -22.92 3.87
CA GLY A 257 8.83 -23.03 2.41
C GLY A 257 10.07 -22.40 1.80
N ASP A 258 9.97 -22.04 0.51
CA ASP A 258 11.08 -21.48 -0.28
C ASP A 258 11.03 -19.94 -0.30
N LEU A 259 12.18 -19.30 -0.06
CA LEU A 259 12.32 -17.85 -0.14
C LEU A 259 12.10 -17.30 -1.55
N ALA A 260 12.30 -18.11 -2.59
CA ALA A 260 12.01 -17.71 -3.97
C ALA A 260 10.51 -17.59 -4.27
N ASN A 261 9.68 -18.32 -3.50
CA ASN A 261 8.22 -18.24 -3.58
C ASN A 261 7.62 -18.49 -2.18
N PRO A 262 7.79 -17.53 -1.25
CA PRO A 262 7.39 -17.71 0.13
C PRO A 262 5.87 -17.70 0.25
N PRO A 263 5.28 -18.64 1.05
CA PRO A 263 3.84 -18.64 1.27
C PRO A 263 3.44 -17.43 2.12
N LEU A 264 2.44 -16.69 1.65
CA LEU A 264 1.83 -15.61 2.42
C LEU A 264 0.95 -16.18 3.53
N ASN A 265 0.98 -15.54 4.69
CA ASN A 265 0.01 -15.83 5.73
C ASN A 265 -1.37 -15.19 5.40
N GLU A 266 -2.39 -15.56 6.20
CA GLU A 266 -3.75 -15.10 5.97
C GLU A 266 -3.92 -13.57 6.03
N TRP A 267 -3.17 -12.89 6.90
CA TRP A 267 -3.25 -11.44 7.07
C TRP A 267 -2.72 -10.71 5.83
N ALA A 268 -1.57 -11.12 5.28
CA ALA A 268 -1.02 -10.52 4.06
C ALA A 268 -1.84 -10.90 2.82
N ALA A 269 -2.27 -12.16 2.71
CA ALA A 269 -3.06 -12.65 1.60
C ALA A 269 -4.42 -11.95 1.48
N ALA A 270 -5.03 -11.56 2.61
CA ALA A 270 -6.29 -10.82 2.62
C ALA A 270 -6.24 -9.48 1.87
N TRP A 271 -5.05 -8.86 1.76
CA TRP A 271 -4.85 -7.63 1.01
C TRP A 271 -4.75 -7.85 -0.50
N GLY A 272 -4.93 -9.09 -0.97
CA GLY A 272 -4.89 -9.45 -2.39
C GLY A 272 -3.49 -9.47 -2.98
N LEU A 273 -2.47 -9.70 -2.13
CA LEU A 273 -1.07 -9.80 -2.54
C LEU A 273 -0.73 -11.20 -3.01
N GLY A 274 0.34 -11.35 -3.81
CA GLY A 274 0.85 -12.64 -4.25
C GLY A 274 0.25 -13.14 -5.56
N ASP A 275 -0.34 -12.28 -6.38
CA ASP A 275 -0.81 -12.61 -7.73
C ASP A 275 0.34 -12.57 -8.76
N ALA A 276 0.00 -12.78 -10.04
CA ALA A 276 0.98 -12.76 -11.13
C ALA A 276 1.51 -11.35 -11.45
N VAL A 277 0.76 -10.30 -11.10
CA VAL A 277 1.14 -8.90 -11.30
C VAL A 277 2.05 -8.44 -10.16
N TRP A 278 1.69 -8.84 -8.93
CA TRP A 278 2.41 -8.48 -7.70
C TRP A 278 2.71 -9.74 -6.90
N PRO A 279 3.75 -10.51 -7.27
CA PRO A 279 4.10 -11.72 -6.56
C PRO A 279 4.50 -11.45 -5.11
N ALA A 280 4.47 -12.48 -4.29
CA ALA A 280 4.81 -12.38 -2.86
C ALA A 280 6.21 -11.81 -2.59
N THR A 281 7.08 -11.79 -3.60
CA THR A 281 8.42 -11.20 -3.54
C THR A 281 8.46 -9.67 -3.75
N ASP A 282 7.35 -9.06 -4.17
CA ASP A 282 7.27 -7.60 -4.37
C ASP A 282 6.89 -6.87 -3.07
N MET A 283 7.61 -7.19 -2.01
CA MET A 283 7.51 -6.53 -0.70
C MET A 283 8.51 -5.37 -0.60
N PRO A 284 8.28 -4.40 0.27
CA PRO A 284 7.16 -4.21 1.19
C PRO A 284 5.92 -3.61 0.55
N TRP A 285 4.78 -3.69 1.24
CA TRP A 285 3.56 -2.97 0.92
C TRP A 285 3.13 -2.07 2.08
N ILE A 286 2.55 -0.91 1.72
CA ILE A 286 1.97 0.01 2.68
C ILE A 286 0.57 0.38 2.18
N PHE A 287 -0.43 0.29 3.07
CA PHE A 287 -1.78 0.76 2.80
C PHE A 287 -2.16 1.82 3.84
N VAL A 288 -2.73 2.91 3.37
CA VAL A 288 -3.27 3.98 4.21
C VAL A 288 -4.79 3.89 4.16
N VAL A 289 -5.40 3.71 5.31
CA VAL A 289 -6.85 3.50 5.45
C VAL A 289 -7.43 4.60 6.32
N ASP A 290 -8.56 5.16 5.90
CA ASP A 290 -9.25 6.18 6.68
C ASP A 290 -10.13 5.59 7.80
N GLY A 291 -10.71 6.45 8.65
CA GLY A 291 -11.57 6.04 9.76
C GLY A 291 -12.87 5.33 9.35
N ASN A 292 -13.23 5.37 8.06
CA ASN A 292 -14.38 4.61 7.52
C ASN A 292 -13.95 3.25 6.95
N GLY A 293 -12.67 2.90 7.05
CA GLY A 293 -12.12 1.66 6.52
C GLY A 293 -11.86 1.69 5.02
N ILE A 294 -11.82 2.86 4.38
CA ILE A 294 -11.55 2.99 2.95
C ILE A 294 -10.05 3.16 2.70
N VAL A 295 -9.50 2.38 1.80
CA VAL A 295 -8.09 2.52 1.36
C VAL A 295 -7.94 3.84 0.60
N ARG A 296 -7.12 4.74 1.11
CA ARG A 296 -6.86 6.07 0.51
C ARG A 296 -5.58 6.14 -0.28
N ALA A 297 -4.61 5.31 0.06
CA ALA A 297 -3.39 5.14 -0.73
C ALA A 297 -2.79 3.75 -0.51
N LYS A 298 -2.01 3.29 -1.48
CA LYS A 298 -1.18 2.10 -1.36
C LYS A 298 0.15 2.31 -2.04
N TYR A 299 1.18 1.65 -1.53
CA TYR A 299 2.54 1.77 -2.03
C TYR A 299 3.25 0.43 -1.96
N THR A 300 4.22 0.23 -2.84
CA THR A 300 5.14 -0.92 -2.79
C THR A 300 6.58 -0.47 -3.04
N GLY A 301 7.54 -1.27 -2.62
CA GLY A 301 8.96 -1.01 -2.79
C GLY A 301 9.49 0.11 -1.90
N ILE A 302 10.29 1.02 -2.47
CA ILE A 302 10.89 2.14 -1.72
C ILE A 302 9.92 3.31 -1.72
N VAL A 303 9.36 3.59 -0.55
CA VAL A 303 8.37 4.66 -0.33
C VAL A 303 8.99 5.78 0.50
N GLY A 304 8.75 7.02 0.10
CA GLY A 304 9.10 8.19 0.89
C GLY A 304 8.10 8.45 2.03
N SER A 305 8.59 8.85 3.21
CA SER A 305 7.68 9.21 4.32
C SER A 305 6.74 10.36 3.96
N ALA A 306 7.18 11.27 3.09
CA ALA A 306 6.38 12.41 2.66
C ALA A 306 5.10 12.00 1.92
N ASP A 307 5.11 10.90 1.16
CA ASP A 307 3.93 10.41 0.46
C ASP A 307 2.83 10.00 1.42
N VAL A 308 3.19 9.17 2.40
CA VAL A 308 2.27 8.69 3.44
C VAL A 308 1.81 9.85 4.33
N ASP A 309 2.74 10.72 4.73
CA ASP A 309 2.47 11.88 5.57
C ASP A 309 1.46 12.86 4.93
N LEU A 310 1.60 13.12 3.64
CA LEU A 310 0.68 13.99 2.91
C LEU A 310 -0.72 13.40 2.76
N VAL A 311 -0.83 12.08 2.53
CA VAL A 311 -2.13 11.41 2.50
C VAL A 311 -2.78 11.40 3.89
N LEU A 312 -2.03 11.15 4.96
CA LEU A 312 -2.52 11.25 6.33
C LEU A 312 -2.95 12.69 6.67
N SER A 313 -2.17 13.69 6.23
CA SER A 313 -2.51 15.10 6.37
C SER A 313 -3.84 15.44 5.69
N LEU A 314 -4.06 14.92 4.49
CA LEU A 314 -5.33 15.07 3.76
C LEU A 314 -6.50 14.44 4.51
N ILE A 315 -6.34 13.20 4.99
CA ILE A 315 -7.38 12.46 5.73
C ILE A 315 -7.76 13.17 7.02
N GLN A 316 -6.77 13.71 7.73
CA GLN A 316 -6.93 14.36 9.05
C GLN A 316 -7.18 15.88 8.95
N GLY A 317 -7.14 16.45 7.75
CA GLY A 317 -7.29 17.90 7.56
C GLY A 317 -6.15 18.74 8.16
N ARG A 318 -4.98 18.10 8.42
CA ARG A 318 -3.82 18.81 8.98
C ARG A 318 -3.01 19.50 7.89
N GLY A 319 -2.65 20.76 8.15
CA GLY A 319 -1.83 21.55 7.21
C GLY A 319 -2.51 21.88 5.89
N VAL A 320 -3.82 21.65 5.75
CA VAL A 320 -4.60 22.05 4.58
C VAL A 320 -4.66 23.57 4.51
N VAL A 321 -4.27 24.11 3.35
CA VAL A 321 -4.24 25.57 3.08
C VAL A 321 -5.47 25.93 2.26
N GLY A 322 -6.24 26.94 2.70
CA GLY A 322 -7.31 27.52 1.89
C GLY A 322 -8.58 26.66 1.79
N GLY A 323 -8.95 25.98 2.88
CA GLY A 323 -10.27 25.37 3.05
C GLY A 323 -11.36 26.41 3.34
#